data_9df9a26cc115bac6d932779b8058c967
#
_entry.id   9df9a26cc115bac6d932779b8058c967
#
_cell.length_a   1.000
_cell.length_b   1.000
_cell.length_c   1.000
_cell.angle_alpha   90.00
_cell.angle_beta   90.00
_cell.angle_gamma   90.00
#
_symmetry.space_group_name_H-M   'P 1'
#
loop_
_entity.id
_entity.type
_entity.pdbx_description
1 polymer ?
#
loop_
_entity_poly.entity_id
_entity_poly.type
_entity_poly.pdbx_seq_one_letter_code
_entity_poly.pdbx_strand_id
1 'polypeptide(L)'
;QVSPMEDKVPSKLLTTLSTAADIVRGHDFIQVYSHYDADGVSSAAILAKTLMRAGKEFRVTLFTTLNDYNMEVIRNTKADCIIISDLGASYIDQLDQLEQDVVVLDHHTIISEAKRVCYANPHLYGIDGMTSGCGATMCLLFAVTMDENNWDLVQIAFAGIAGDRQHINGLSGLNTYLLEE
;
A
#
# COMPACT_ATOMS: atom_id res chain seq x y z
N GLN A 1 -13.77 -8.38 -21.70
CA GLN A 1 -12.61 -7.48 -21.86
C GLN A 1 -11.70 -7.73 -20.67
N VAL A 2 -10.45 -8.09 -20.94
CA VAL A 2 -9.39 -8.20 -19.92
C VAL A 2 -9.11 -6.79 -19.45
N SER A 3 -9.01 -6.59 -18.13
CA SER A 3 -8.67 -5.28 -17.56
C SER A 3 -7.30 -4.84 -18.09
N PRO A 4 -7.10 -3.57 -18.51
CA PRO A 4 -5.79 -3.08 -18.95
C PRO A 4 -4.67 -3.32 -17.93
N MET A 5 -5.02 -3.44 -16.66
CA MET A 5 -4.11 -3.74 -15.56
C MET A 5 -3.52 -5.16 -15.66
N GLU A 6 -4.26 -6.14 -16.19
CA GLU A 6 -3.82 -7.55 -16.24
C GLU A 6 -2.64 -7.80 -17.17
N ASP A 7 -2.44 -6.95 -18.18
CA ASP A 7 -1.34 -7.08 -19.14
C ASP A 7 -0.02 -6.46 -18.67
N LYS A 8 -0.05 -5.56 -17.69
CA LYS A 8 1.09 -4.70 -17.31
C LYS A 8 1.52 -4.84 -15.85
N VAL A 9 0.64 -5.32 -15.00
CA VAL A 9 0.93 -5.57 -13.59
C VAL A 9 1.09 -7.07 -13.39
N PRO A 10 2.12 -7.56 -12.70
CA PRO A 10 2.32 -8.98 -12.45
C PRO A 10 1.06 -9.64 -11.88
N SER A 11 0.61 -10.74 -12.47
CA SER A 11 -0.62 -11.43 -12.06
C SER A 11 -0.63 -11.84 -10.59
N LYS A 12 0.53 -12.20 -10.04
CA LYS A 12 0.68 -12.51 -8.62
C LYS A 12 0.48 -11.27 -7.73
N LEU A 13 0.91 -10.09 -8.18
CA LEU A 13 0.65 -8.84 -7.48
C LEU A 13 -0.85 -8.54 -7.49
N LEU A 14 -1.52 -8.67 -8.64
CA LEU A 14 -2.98 -8.50 -8.74
C LEU A 14 -3.73 -9.43 -7.79
N THR A 15 -3.31 -10.70 -7.69
CA THR A 15 -3.89 -11.65 -6.73
C THR A 15 -3.72 -11.16 -5.28
N THR A 16 -2.54 -10.67 -4.93
CA THR A 16 -2.29 -10.14 -3.57
C THR A 16 -3.15 -8.91 -3.30
N LEU A 17 -3.25 -7.98 -4.26
CA LEU A 17 -4.09 -6.78 -4.13
C LEU A 17 -5.58 -7.14 -4.02
N SER A 18 -6.05 -8.15 -4.76
CA SER A 18 -7.42 -8.65 -4.64
C SER A 18 -7.68 -9.24 -3.25
N THR A 19 -6.75 -10.03 -2.72
CA THR A 19 -6.83 -10.54 -1.36
C THR A 19 -6.87 -9.41 -0.32
N ALA A 20 -6.02 -8.39 -0.49
CA ALA A 20 -6.03 -7.20 0.37
C ALA A 20 -7.38 -6.47 0.32
N ALA A 21 -7.95 -6.31 -0.88
CA ALA A 21 -9.25 -5.69 -1.07
C ALA A 21 -10.37 -6.48 -0.37
N ASP A 22 -10.35 -7.80 -0.46
CA ASP A 22 -11.34 -8.66 0.18
C ASP A 22 -11.24 -8.63 1.71
N ILE A 23 -10.02 -8.60 2.25
CA ILE A 23 -9.79 -8.38 3.70
C ILE A 23 -10.43 -7.05 4.12
N VAL A 24 -10.10 -5.96 3.45
CA VAL A 24 -10.60 -4.62 3.80
C VAL A 24 -12.14 -4.54 3.65
N ARG A 25 -12.71 -5.16 2.62
CA ARG A 25 -14.19 -5.22 2.45
C ARG A 25 -14.88 -5.93 3.61
N GLY A 26 -14.23 -6.92 4.22
CA GLY A 26 -14.76 -7.70 5.34
C GLY A 26 -14.86 -6.96 6.67
N HIS A 27 -14.30 -5.75 6.79
CA HIS A 27 -14.27 -4.98 8.03
C HIS A 27 -14.95 -3.62 7.87
N ASP A 28 -15.61 -3.13 8.92
CA ASP A 28 -16.30 -1.83 8.91
C ASP A 28 -15.37 -0.68 9.31
N PHE A 29 -14.42 -0.94 10.22
CA PHE A 29 -13.45 0.05 10.69
C PHE A 29 -12.02 -0.38 10.36
N ILE A 30 -11.26 0.54 9.76
CA ILE A 30 -9.88 0.31 9.30
C ILE A 30 -8.94 1.31 9.97
N GLN A 31 -7.90 0.83 10.64
CA GLN A 31 -6.80 1.68 11.09
C GLN A 31 -5.71 1.71 10.01
N VAL A 32 -5.36 2.89 9.55
CA VAL A 32 -4.28 3.11 8.58
C VAL A 32 -3.08 3.72 9.31
N TYR A 33 -1.91 3.13 9.11
CA TYR A 33 -0.62 3.70 9.50
C TYR A 33 0.20 3.95 8.23
N SER A 34 0.83 5.12 8.15
CA SER A 34 1.66 5.48 7.00
C SER A 34 2.87 6.32 7.41
N HIS A 35 3.79 6.51 6.48
CA HIS A 35 4.96 7.36 6.69
C HIS A 35 4.60 8.85 6.60
N TYR A 36 5.39 9.70 7.22
CA TYR A 36 5.13 11.14 7.31
C TYR A 36 5.64 11.94 6.11
N ASP A 37 6.50 11.36 5.27
CA ASP A 37 7.07 12.03 4.10
C ASP A 37 6.07 12.16 2.94
N ALA A 38 6.52 12.68 1.81
CA ALA A 38 5.62 12.95 0.67
C ALA A 38 5.00 11.68 0.07
N ASP A 39 5.74 10.55 0.03
CA ASP A 39 5.20 9.28 -0.45
C ASP A 39 4.19 8.70 0.54
N GLY A 40 4.53 8.68 1.84
CA GLY A 40 3.64 8.17 2.88
C GLY A 40 2.36 9.01 3.04
N VAL A 41 2.45 10.34 2.95
CA VAL A 41 1.26 11.22 2.97
C VAL A 41 0.39 11.01 1.74
N SER A 42 0.99 10.87 0.56
CA SER A 42 0.26 10.54 -0.69
C SER A 42 -0.41 9.17 -0.59
N SER A 43 0.29 8.17 -0.08
CA SER A 43 -0.24 6.83 0.20
C SER A 43 -1.45 6.90 1.14
N ALA A 44 -1.33 7.60 2.24
CA ALA A 44 -2.41 7.79 3.22
C ALA A 44 -3.61 8.52 2.62
N ALA A 45 -3.40 9.54 1.78
CA ALA A 45 -4.48 10.28 1.12
C ALA A 45 -5.25 9.39 0.12
N ILE A 46 -4.56 8.57 -0.65
CA ILE A 46 -5.17 7.60 -1.56
C ILE A 46 -6.02 6.60 -0.77
N LEU A 47 -5.47 6.01 0.29
CA LEU A 47 -6.18 5.05 1.13
C LEU A 47 -7.40 5.68 1.81
N ALA A 48 -7.25 6.88 2.40
CA ALA A 48 -8.35 7.58 3.06
C ALA A 48 -9.51 7.84 2.08
N LYS A 49 -9.21 8.29 0.86
CA LYS A 49 -10.22 8.54 -0.17
C LYS A 49 -10.90 7.25 -0.62
N THR A 50 -10.12 6.19 -0.80
CA THR A 50 -10.62 4.85 -1.17
C THR A 50 -11.58 4.31 -0.11
N LEU A 51 -11.18 4.34 1.16
CA LEU A 51 -11.98 3.86 2.28
C LEU A 51 -13.26 4.68 2.47
N MET A 52 -13.16 6.02 2.32
CA MET A 52 -14.32 6.92 2.35
C MET A 52 -15.34 6.56 1.25
N ARG A 53 -14.88 6.33 0.02
CA ARG A 53 -15.73 5.93 -1.11
C ARG A 53 -16.36 4.55 -0.92
N ALA A 54 -15.62 3.65 -0.26
CA ALA A 54 -16.12 2.31 0.09
C ALA A 54 -17.08 2.30 1.30
N GLY A 55 -17.38 3.47 1.89
CA GLY A 55 -18.28 3.60 3.04
C GLY A 55 -17.70 3.03 4.33
N LYS A 56 -16.37 2.94 4.45
CA LYS A 56 -15.68 2.42 5.64
C LYS A 56 -15.44 3.54 6.65
N GLU A 57 -15.56 3.21 7.93
CA GLU A 57 -15.00 4.05 8.99
C GLU A 57 -13.48 3.80 9.07
N PHE A 58 -12.69 4.86 9.27
CA PHE A 58 -11.24 4.72 9.35
C PHE A 58 -10.59 5.81 10.17
N ARG A 59 -9.37 5.52 10.60
CA ARG A 59 -8.45 6.48 11.20
C ARG A 59 -7.10 6.37 10.49
N VAL A 60 -6.45 7.51 10.24
CA VAL A 60 -5.10 7.59 9.70
C VAL A 60 -4.16 8.12 10.77
N THR A 61 -3.03 7.45 10.95
CA THR A 61 -1.93 7.88 11.83
C THR A 61 -0.63 7.86 11.03
N LEU A 62 0.14 8.94 11.09
CA LEU A 62 1.43 9.03 10.41
C LEU A 62 2.56 8.81 11.42
N PHE A 63 3.53 8.00 11.06
CA PHE A 63 4.76 7.77 11.81
C PHE A 63 5.97 8.40 11.10
N THR A 64 6.93 8.87 11.86
CA THR A 64 8.22 9.30 11.31
C THR A 64 9.12 8.12 10.96
N THR A 65 8.92 7.00 11.63
CA THR A 65 9.59 5.72 11.37
C THR A 65 8.80 4.61 12.04
N LEU A 66 8.98 3.39 11.60
CA LEU A 66 8.52 2.23 12.34
C LEU A 66 9.67 1.75 13.25
N ASN A 67 9.41 1.72 14.55
CA ASN A 67 10.31 1.29 15.60
C ASN A 67 9.54 0.51 16.68
N ASP A 68 10.22 0.02 17.70
CA ASP A 68 9.58 -0.81 18.73
C ASP A 68 8.48 -0.07 19.49
N TYR A 69 8.63 1.26 19.71
CA TYR A 69 7.58 2.07 20.33
C TYR A 69 6.33 2.15 19.44
N ASN A 70 6.51 2.43 18.15
CA ASN A 70 5.38 2.49 17.20
C ASN A 70 4.77 1.11 16.96
N MET A 71 5.56 0.03 17.00
CA MET A 71 5.05 -1.33 16.99
C MET A 71 4.17 -1.63 18.20
N GLU A 72 4.50 -1.11 19.37
CA GLU A 72 3.64 -1.23 20.56
C GLU A 72 2.32 -0.46 20.38
N VAL A 73 2.35 0.71 19.74
CA VAL A 73 1.11 1.43 19.36
C VAL A 73 0.25 0.58 18.43
N ILE A 74 0.87 -0.07 17.44
CA ILE A 74 0.16 -0.94 16.49
C ILE A 74 -0.44 -2.15 17.20
N ARG A 75 0.30 -2.84 18.08
CA ARG A 75 -0.19 -3.98 18.87
C ARG A 75 -1.41 -3.64 19.72
N ASN A 76 -1.46 -2.43 20.26
CA ASN A 76 -2.55 -1.94 21.10
C ASN A 76 -3.72 -1.34 20.31
N THR A 77 -3.68 -1.41 18.96
CA THR A 77 -4.76 -0.95 18.10
C THR A 77 -6.05 -1.72 18.36
N LYS A 78 -7.16 -1.00 18.49
CA LYS A 78 -8.49 -1.60 18.75
C LYS A 78 -9.25 -1.98 17.46
N ALA A 79 -8.70 -1.68 16.29
CA ALA A 79 -9.27 -2.12 15.03
C ALA A 79 -8.94 -3.60 14.78
N ASP A 80 -9.86 -4.30 14.12
CA ASP A 80 -9.66 -5.69 13.69
C ASP A 80 -8.92 -5.78 12.34
N CYS A 81 -8.84 -4.66 11.61
CA CYS A 81 -8.11 -4.55 10.35
C CYS A 81 -7.17 -3.35 10.36
N ILE A 82 -5.94 -3.59 9.97
CA ILE A 82 -4.87 -2.59 9.92
C ILE A 82 -4.28 -2.55 8.50
N ILE A 83 -4.18 -1.37 7.92
CA ILE A 83 -3.38 -1.14 6.71
C ILE A 83 -2.13 -0.36 7.10
N ILE A 84 -0.97 -0.85 6.68
CA ILE A 84 0.31 -0.14 6.82
C ILE A 84 0.82 0.18 5.41
N SER A 85 1.06 1.45 5.12
CA SER A 85 1.53 1.89 3.82
C SER A 85 2.85 2.67 3.92
N ASP A 86 3.71 2.47 2.92
CA ASP A 86 5.04 3.10 2.84
C ASP A 86 5.91 2.85 4.09
N LEU A 87 5.62 1.79 4.79
CA LEU A 87 6.28 1.26 5.99
C LEU A 87 5.97 -0.23 6.11
N GLY A 88 6.74 -0.94 6.92
CA GLY A 88 6.40 -2.31 7.34
C GLY A 88 7.39 -3.37 6.90
N ALA A 89 8.10 -3.19 5.78
CA ALA A 89 9.03 -4.18 5.24
C ALA A 89 10.02 -4.73 6.28
N SER A 90 10.51 -3.89 7.17
CA SER A 90 11.46 -4.27 8.22
C SER A 90 10.83 -4.94 9.45
N TYR A 91 9.51 -4.99 9.54
CA TYR A 91 8.77 -5.47 10.73
C TYR A 91 7.76 -6.58 10.41
N ILE A 92 7.82 -7.19 9.25
CA ILE A 92 6.90 -8.24 8.81
C ILE A 92 6.80 -9.38 9.84
N ASP A 93 7.93 -9.83 10.39
CA ASP A 93 7.94 -10.89 11.43
C ASP A 93 7.15 -10.52 12.69
N GLN A 94 7.16 -9.24 13.08
CA GLN A 94 6.39 -8.77 14.23
C GLN A 94 4.92 -8.55 13.86
N LEU A 95 4.64 -8.06 12.66
CA LEU A 95 3.28 -7.87 12.15
C LEU A 95 2.56 -9.21 11.97
N ASP A 96 3.26 -10.26 11.57
CA ASP A 96 2.73 -11.63 11.48
C ASP A 96 2.25 -12.21 12.81
N GLN A 97 2.67 -11.64 13.94
CA GLN A 97 2.27 -12.07 15.28
C GLN A 97 1.00 -11.38 15.78
N LEU A 98 0.48 -10.39 15.04
CA LEU A 98 -0.74 -9.68 15.40
C LEU A 98 -1.96 -10.58 15.20
N GLU A 99 -2.97 -10.41 16.05
CA GLU A 99 -4.25 -11.11 15.90
C GLU A 99 -5.14 -10.48 14.81
N GLN A 100 -4.97 -9.19 14.59
CA GLN A 100 -5.69 -8.41 13.58
C GLN A 100 -5.36 -8.88 12.16
N ASP A 101 -6.26 -8.62 11.21
CA ASP A 101 -5.95 -8.73 9.81
C ASP A 101 -5.08 -7.54 9.38
N VAL A 102 -3.90 -7.83 8.83
CA VAL A 102 -2.92 -6.82 8.46
C VAL A 102 -2.66 -6.86 6.96
N VAL A 103 -2.77 -5.70 6.33
CA VAL A 103 -2.37 -5.45 4.94
C VAL A 103 -1.17 -4.50 4.95
N VAL A 104 -0.09 -4.88 4.28
CA VAL A 104 1.09 -4.02 4.10
C VAL A 104 1.27 -3.70 2.62
N LEU A 105 1.27 -2.40 2.30
CA LEU A 105 1.50 -1.85 0.97
C LEU A 105 2.79 -1.03 1.01
N ASP A 106 3.92 -1.66 0.74
CA ASP A 106 5.24 -1.07 0.93
C ASP A 106 6.12 -1.33 -0.29
N HIS A 107 7.26 -0.65 -0.39
CA HIS A 107 8.19 -0.77 -1.49
C HIS A 107 9.66 -0.86 -1.04
N HIS A 108 9.89 -0.77 0.26
CA HIS A 108 11.23 -0.87 0.84
C HIS A 108 11.80 -2.29 0.72
N THR A 109 13.12 -2.40 0.88
CA THR A 109 13.83 -3.69 0.78
C THR A 109 13.23 -4.73 1.72
N ILE A 110 12.97 -5.91 1.18
CA ILE A 110 12.41 -7.03 1.94
C ILE A 110 13.48 -7.61 2.86
N ILE A 111 13.12 -7.80 4.12
CA ILE A 111 13.99 -8.40 5.15
C ILE A 111 13.48 -9.80 5.51
N SER A 112 12.17 -10.00 5.56
CA SER A 112 11.56 -11.29 5.92
C SER A 112 10.31 -11.58 5.08
N GLU A 113 9.93 -12.85 5.01
CA GLU A 113 8.74 -13.31 4.31
C GLU A 113 7.51 -13.21 5.22
N ALA A 114 6.40 -12.76 4.67
CA ALA A 114 5.11 -12.74 5.37
C ALA A 114 4.50 -14.15 5.41
N LYS A 115 3.89 -14.48 6.55
CA LYS A 115 3.17 -15.75 6.78
C LYS A 115 1.66 -15.55 6.89
N ARG A 116 1.23 -14.49 7.57
CA ARG A 116 -0.18 -14.13 7.78
C ARG A 116 -0.54 -12.79 7.17
N VAL A 117 0.40 -11.84 7.21
CA VAL A 117 0.22 -10.50 6.65
C VAL A 117 -0.03 -10.59 5.15
N CYS A 118 -1.07 -9.90 4.66
CA CYS A 118 -1.25 -9.69 3.23
C CYS A 118 -0.26 -8.61 2.78
N TYR A 119 0.85 -9.05 2.19
CA TYR A 119 2.00 -8.20 1.89
C TYR A 119 2.17 -7.99 0.39
N ALA A 120 1.95 -6.76 -0.05
CA ALA A 120 2.21 -6.31 -1.41
C ALA A 120 3.43 -5.38 -1.42
N ASN A 121 4.48 -5.80 -2.13
CA ASN A 121 5.72 -5.06 -2.28
C ASN A 121 6.31 -5.40 -3.66
N PRO A 122 6.74 -4.40 -4.48
CA PRO A 122 7.26 -4.65 -5.83
C PRO A 122 8.37 -5.70 -5.88
N HIS A 123 9.25 -5.70 -4.89
CA HIS A 123 10.38 -6.65 -4.80
C HIS A 123 9.94 -8.12 -4.79
N LEU A 124 8.75 -8.44 -4.28
CA LEU A 124 8.20 -9.81 -4.29
C LEU A 124 7.91 -10.31 -5.70
N TYR A 125 7.83 -9.41 -6.68
CA TYR A 125 7.43 -9.69 -8.05
C TYR A 125 8.53 -9.36 -9.07
N GLY A 126 9.78 -9.22 -8.60
CA GLY A 126 10.94 -8.92 -9.45
C GLY A 126 11.04 -7.48 -9.94
N ILE A 127 10.33 -6.55 -9.30
CA ILE A 127 10.35 -5.12 -9.61
C ILE A 127 11.11 -4.39 -8.52
N ASP A 128 12.03 -3.50 -8.89
CA ASP A 128 12.77 -2.68 -7.94
C ASP A 128 11.86 -1.61 -7.32
N GLY A 129 11.49 -1.78 -6.07
CA GLY A 129 10.67 -0.83 -5.32
C GLY A 129 11.34 0.51 -5.06
N MET A 130 12.67 0.60 -5.21
CA MET A 130 13.40 1.86 -4.99
C MET A 130 13.35 2.80 -6.22
N THR A 131 12.97 2.28 -7.39
CA THR A 131 12.97 3.05 -8.65
C THR A 131 11.68 2.93 -9.46
N SER A 132 10.90 1.87 -9.25
CA SER A 132 9.89 1.40 -10.21
C SER A 132 8.51 1.18 -9.61
N GLY A 133 8.28 1.65 -8.40
CA GLY A 133 7.01 1.55 -7.68
C GLY A 133 7.19 1.96 -6.22
N CYS A 134 6.66 3.12 -5.85
CA CYS A 134 6.71 3.65 -4.47
C CYS A 134 5.47 3.24 -3.66
N GLY A 135 5.38 3.66 -2.40
CA GLY A 135 4.23 3.39 -1.54
C GLY A 135 2.92 3.90 -2.13
N ALA A 136 2.90 5.13 -2.66
CA ALA A 136 1.72 5.70 -3.30
C ALA A 136 1.29 4.94 -4.57
N THR A 137 2.25 4.41 -5.35
CA THR A 137 1.96 3.53 -6.49
C THR A 137 1.25 2.25 -6.03
N MET A 138 1.75 1.60 -4.99
CA MET A 138 1.13 0.40 -4.43
C MET A 138 -0.26 0.68 -3.87
N CYS A 139 -0.45 1.81 -3.20
CA CYS A 139 -1.75 2.24 -2.68
C CYS A 139 -2.74 2.57 -3.79
N LEU A 140 -2.30 3.17 -4.91
CA LEU A 140 -3.18 3.41 -6.06
C LEU A 140 -3.63 2.09 -6.70
N LEU A 141 -2.72 1.15 -6.94
CA LEU A 141 -3.08 -0.17 -7.48
C LEU A 141 -4.08 -0.90 -6.58
N PHE A 142 -3.89 -0.83 -5.27
CA PHE A 142 -4.87 -1.33 -4.30
C PHE A 142 -6.22 -0.60 -4.42
N ALA A 143 -6.20 0.74 -4.49
CA ALA A 143 -7.39 1.56 -4.60
C ALA A 143 -8.23 1.23 -5.85
N VAL A 144 -7.57 1.05 -6.99
CA VAL A 144 -8.21 0.66 -8.26
C VAL A 144 -8.75 -0.77 -8.18
N THR A 145 -8.08 -1.67 -7.46
CA THR A 145 -8.59 -3.03 -7.19
C THR A 145 -9.85 -2.99 -6.32
N MET A 146 -9.96 -2.03 -5.41
CA MET A 146 -11.18 -1.79 -4.64
C MET A 146 -12.33 -1.26 -5.51
N ASP A 147 -12.05 -0.28 -6.37
CA ASP A 147 -13.00 0.32 -7.31
C ASP A 147 -12.23 1.04 -8.42
N GLU A 148 -12.51 0.73 -9.69
CA GLU A 148 -11.85 1.33 -10.86
C GLU A 148 -12.00 2.86 -10.92
N ASN A 149 -13.07 3.42 -10.35
CA ASN A 149 -13.25 4.88 -10.25
C ASN A 149 -12.14 5.58 -9.45
N ASN A 150 -11.35 4.84 -8.68
CA ASN A 150 -10.20 5.38 -7.94
C ASN A 150 -9.00 5.73 -8.84
N TRP A 151 -9.05 5.48 -10.15
CA TRP A 151 -8.04 5.99 -11.08
C TRP A 151 -7.88 7.51 -11.06
N ASP A 152 -8.91 8.27 -10.70
CA ASP A 152 -8.83 9.73 -10.54
C ASP A 152 -7.85 10.18 -9.44
N LEU A 153 -7.40 9.24 -8.57
CA LEU A 153 -6.39 9.49 -7.54
C LEU A 153 -4.95 9.41 -8.07
N VAL A 154 -4.75 9.09 -9.35
CA VAL A 154 -3.42 8.94 -9.97
C VAL A 154 -2.54 10.18 -9.78
N GLN A 155 -3.10 11.39 -9.78
CA GLN A 155 -2.35 12.62 -9.55
C GLN A 155 -1.70 12.66 -8.16
N ILE A 156 -2.36 12.05 -7.14
CA ILE A 156 -1.80 11.94 -5.79
C ILE A 156 -0.64 10.92 -5.80
N ALA A 157 -0.77 9.83 -6.55
CA ALA A 157 0.32 8.86 -6.69
C ALA A 157 1.56 9.49 -7.33
N PHE A 158 1.40 10.37 -8.33
CA PHE A 158 2.53 11.12 -8.90
C PHE A 158 3.21 12.04 -7.91
N ALA A 159 2.49 12.62 -6.95
CA ALA A 159 3.10 13.38 -5.86
C ALA A 159 4.00 12.49 -4.99
N GLY A 160 3.58 11.25 -4.67
CA GLY A 160 4.41 10.25 -3.99
C GLY A 160 5.64 9.86 -4.79
N ILE A 161 5.47 9.53 -6.08
CA ILE A 161 6.57 9.20 -6.99
C ILE A 161 7.61 10.33 -7.05
N ALA A 162 7.15 11.59 -7.06
CA ALA A 162 8.02 12.76 -7.04
C ALA A 162 8.74 12.90 -5.69
N GLY A 163 8.05 12.65 -4.57
CA GLY A 163 8.61 12.64 -3.23
C GLY A 163 9.76 11.65 -3.09
N ASP A 164 9.57 10.45 -3.59
CA ASP A 164 10.56 9.36 -3.61
C ASP A 164 11.61 9.52 -4.73
N ARG A 165 11.53 10.60 -5.51
CA ARG A 165 12.46 10.91 -6.61
C ARG A 165 12.53 9.83 -7.69
N GLN A 166 11.52 8.97 -7.81
CA GLN A 166 11.48 7.88 -8.79
C GLN A 166 11.22 8.35 -10.23
N HIS A 167 11.08 9.65 -10.44
CA HIS A 167 10.90 10.28 -11.77
C HIS A 167 12.20 10.79 -12.39
N ILE A 168 13.32 10.92 -11.64
CA ILE A 168 14.51 11.68 -12.05
C ILE A 168 15.16 11.11 -13.31
N ASN A 169 15.19 9.78 -13.46
CA ASN A 169 15.75 9.12 -14.64
C ASN A 169 14.67 8.61 -15.61
N GLY A 170 13.49 9.22 -15.57
CA GLY A 170 12.30 8.73 -16.25
C GLY A 170 11.54 7.70 -15.42
N LEU A 171 10.25 7.56 -15.69
CA LEU A 171 9.43 6.56 -15.01
C LEU A 171 9.76 5.15 -15.50
N SER A 172 9.67 4.16 -14.61
CA SER A 172 9.92 2.76 -14.92
C SER A 172 8.97 1.84 -14.15
N GLY A 173 8.88 0.59 -14.58
CA GLY A 173 8.08 -0.47 -13.93
C GLY A 173 6.63 -0.07 -13.71
N LEU A 174 6.13 -0.25 -12.49
CA LEU A 174 4.75 0.06 -12.13
C LEU A 174 4.41 1.55 -12.30
N ASN A 175 5.39 2.45 -12.11
CA ASN A 175 5.16 3.90 -12.29
C ASN A 175 4.87 4.28 -13.74
N THR A 176 5.45 3.57 -14.71
CA THR A 176 5.17 3.80 -16.13
C THR A 176 3.72 3.47 -16.47
N TYR A 177 3.19 2.41 -15.90
CA TYR A 177 1.81 2.00 -16.13
C TYR A 177 0.81 3.11 -15.76
N LEU A 178 1.09 3.91 -14.72
CA LEU A 178 0.22 4.99 -14.27
C LEU A 178 0.08 6.15 -15.29
N LEU A 179 0.97 6.24 -16.28
CA LEU A 179 0.89 7.26 -17.35
C LEU A 179 -0.03 6.87 -18.50
N GLU A 180 -0.37 5.60 -18.63
CA GLU A 180 -1.02 5.06 -19.82
C GLU A 180 -2.55 4.95 -19.64
N GLU A 181 -3.03 5.22 -18.43
CA GLU A 181 -4.43 5.28 -18.03
C GLU A 181 -4.88 6.73 -17.75
#